data_898b48e86d7b7111df21496a2ce7ed18
#
_entry.id   898b48e86d7b7111df21496a2ce7ed18
#
_cell.length_a   1.000
_cell.length_b   1.000
_cell.length_c   1.000
_cell.angle_alpha   90.00
_cell.angle_beta   90.00
_cell.angle_gamma   90.00
#
_symmetry.space_group_name_H-M   'P 1'
#
loop_
_entity.id
_entity.type
_entity.pdbx_description
1 polymer ?
#
loop_
_entity_poly.entity_id
_entity_poly.type
_entity_poly.pdbx_seq_one_letter_code
_entity_poly.pdbx_strand_id
1 'polypeptide(L)'
;NVGNYRGLILRKTVPELEQLIERARYYYTQLCADVKFNDTKHTFTFPSGAKVQFGSLFRTQDKFKYQGLQYDFIGFDELTQFTFEEYSYLKSRNRASGPGTRVYVRATGNPGGVGHGWVKKEFVTAGKPFSTIWKKLAVKQPDGTLKSYWQSKAFVPSSVFDNKKLLENDPMYLKRLADRPEAERNALLYGSWDSFEGQVF
;
A
#
# COMPACT_ATOMS: atom_id res chain seq x y z
N ASN A 1 18.43 -13.36 2.52
CA ASN A 1 17.60 -14.14 3.46
C ASN A 1 17.66 -13.53 4.87
N VAL A 2 16.67 -12.73 5.24
CA VAL A 2 16.53 -12.15 6.59
C VAL A 2 15.46 -12.96 7.31
N GLY A 3 15.88 -13.83 8.24
CA GLY A 3 15.02 -14.85 8.87
C GLY A 3 13.83 -14.29 9.67
N ASN A 4 13.97 -13.11 10.25
CA ASN A 4 12.90 -12.51 11.06
C ASN A 4 12.05 -11.49 10.31
N TYR A 5 12.20 -11.37 9.00
CA TYR A 5 11.44 -10.39 8.20
C TYR A 5 9.94 -10.60 8.31
N ARG A 6 9.23 -9.50 8.47
CA ARG A 6 7.76 -9.46 8.60
C ARG A 6 7.17 -8.46 7.61
N GLY A 7 6.46 -8.97 6.60
CA GLY A 7 5.67 -8.18 5.68
C GLY A 7 4.18 -8.25 6.01
N LEU A 8 3.48 -7.13 5.82
CA LEU A 8 2.02 -7.03 5.88
C LEU A 8 1.52 -6.42 4.58
N ILE A 9 0.55 -7.06 3.95
CA ILE A 9 -0.15 -6.54 2.77
C ILE A 9 -1.62 -6.38 3.13
N LEU A 10 -2.18 -5.22 2.83
CA LEU A 10 -3.51 -4.81 3.27
C LEU A 10 -4.42 -4.48 2.09
N ARG A 11 -5.64 -4.95 2.20
CA ARG A 11 -6.81 -4.56 1.39
C ARG A 11 -7.95 -4.13 2.29
N LYS A 12 -8.94 -3.46 1.75
CA LYS A 12 -10.08 -3.00 2.55
C LYS A 12 -10.98 -4.16 2.97
N THR A 13 -11.22 -5.12 2.09
CA THR A 13 -12.12 -6.25 2.33
C THR A 13 -11.43 -7.61 2.13
N VAL A 14 -11.99 -8.66 2.74
CA VAL A 14 -11.47 -10.04 2.60
C VAL A 14 -11.63 -10.59 1.18
N PRO A 15 -12.77 -10.43 0.49
CA PRO A 15 -12.91 -10.91 -0.89
C PRO A 15 -11.87 -10.32 -1.86
N GLU A 16 -11.55 -9.03 -1.71
CA GLU A 16 -10.49 -8.39 -2.50
C GLU A 16 -9.09 -8.93 -2.17
N LEU A 17 -8.88 -9.33 -0.90
CA LEU A 17 -7.62 -9.88 -0.42
C LEU A 17 -7.35 -11.27 -1.01
N GLU A 18 -8.37 -12.08 -1.26
CA GLU A 18 -8.25 -13.44 -1.82
C GLU A 18 -7.52 -13.44 -3.15
N GLN A 19 -7.84 -12.53 -4.05
CA GLN A 19 -7.16 -12.40 -5.34
C GLN A 19 -5.66 -12.09 -5.19
N LEU A 20 -5.30 -11.26 -4.20
CA LEU A 20 -3.89 -10.96 -3.91
C LEU A 20 -3.17 -12.19 -3.34
N ILE A 21 -3.84 -12.95 -2.48
CA ILE A 21 -3.30 -14.19 -1.89
C ILE A 21 -3.05 -15.24 -2.99
N GLU A 22 -3.99 -15.44 -3.89
CA GLU A 22 -3.84 -16.37 -5.01
C GLU A 22 -2.65 -15.98 -5.90
N ARG A 23 -2.54 -14.70 -6.24
CA ARG A 23 -1.43 -14.20 -7.04
C ARG A 23 -0.09 -14.33 -6.32
N ALA A 24 -0.07 -14.05 -5.00
CA ALA A 24 1.11 -14.24 -4.17
C ALA A 24 1.50 -15.71 -4.08
N ARG A 25 0.53 -16.62 -3.95
CA ARG A 25 0.75 -18.07 -3.94
C ARG A 25 1.47 -18.50 -5.22
N TYR A 26 0.96 -18.06 -6.38
CA TYR A 26 1.58 -18.38 -7.67
C TYR A 26 3.06 -17.95 -7.72
N TYR A 27 3.38 -16.72 -7.34
CA TYR A 27 4.77 -16.23 -7.41
C TYR A 27 5.65 -16.82 -6.29
N TYR A 28 5.15 -16.93 -5.07
CA TYR A 28 5.98 -17.38 -3.95
C TYR A 28 6.35 -18.85 -4.06
N THR A 29 5.48 -19.71 -4.60
CA THR A 29 5.81 -21.10 -4.87
C THR A 29 6.85 -21.28 -5.98
N GLN A 30 6.86 -20.40 -6.98
CA GLN A 30 7.92 -20.41 -8.00
C GLN A 30 9.27 -19.93 -7.45
N LEU A 31 9.26 -18.95 -6.53
CA LEU A 31 10.48 -18.42 -5.90
C LEU A 31 11.04 -19.36 -4.83
N CYS A 32 10.20 -20.13 -4.17
CA CYS A 32 10.57 -21.01 -3.07
C CYS A 32 9.56 -22.16 -2.94
N ALA A 33 9.95 -23.36 -3.37
CA ALA A 33 9.09 -24.54 -3.35
C ALA A 33 8.60 -24.91 -1.91
N ASP A 34 9.42 -24.63 -0.90
CA ASP A 34 9.13 -24.97 0.50
C ASP A 34 8.36 -23.89 1.26
N VAL A 35 7.83 -22.87 0.57
CA VAL A 35 6.99 -21.86 1.21
C VAL A 35 5.70 -22.50 1.72
N LYS A 36 5.33 -22.21 2.97
CA LYS A 36 4.09 -22.72 3.59
C LYS A 36 3.07 -21.59 3.71
N PHE A 37 1.83 -21.90 3.39
CA PHE A 37 0.72 -20.97 3.58
C PHE A 37 -0.22 -21.46 4.68
N ASN A 38 -0.59 -20.56 5.57
CA ASN A 38 -1.61 -20.76 6.59
C ASN A 38 -2.88 -19.99 6.19
N ASP A 39 -3.92 -20.75 5.80
CA ASP A 39 -5.19 -20.17 5.30
C ASP A 39 -5.93 -19.37 6.38
N THR A 40 -5.94 -19.82 7.63
CA THR A 40 -6.64 -19.12 8.73
C THR A 40 -5.99 -17.78 9.07
N LYS A 41 -4.64 -17.72 9.01
CA LYS A 41 -3.87 -16.51 9.33
C LYS A 41 -3.53 -15.70 8.08
N HIS A 42 -3.88 -16.17 6.91
CA HIS A 42 -3.50 -15.62 5.60
C HIS A 42 -2.00 -15.27 5.54
N THR A 43 -1.15 -16.21 5.95
CA THR A 43 0.28 -15.94 6.14
C THR A 43 1.15 -16.94 5.39
N PHE A 44 2.03 -16.45 4.54
CA PHE A 44 3.13 -17.23 3.96
C PHE A 44 4.31 -17.24 4.92
N THR A 45 4.88 -18.41 5.13
CA THR A 45 6.11 -18.61 5.91
C THR A 45 7.16 -19.25 5.02
N PHE A 46 8.29 -18.59 4.89
CA PHE A 46 9.44 -19.05 4.11
C PHE A 46 10.38 -19.88 4.98
N PRO A 47 11.22 -20.78 4.39
CA PRO A 47 12.18 -21.59 5.14
C PRO A 47 13.15 -20.76 6.00
N SER A 48 13.44 -19.53 5.59
CA SER A 48 14.24 -18.57 6.37
C SER A 48 13.57 -18.11 7.67
N GLY A 49 12.29 -18.43 7.88
CA GLY A 49 11.48 -17.90 8.97
C GLY A 49 10.83 -16.54 8.67
N ALA A 50 11.11 -15.94 7.51
CA ALA A 50 10.42 -14.74 7.05
C ALA A 50 8.93 -15.01 6.85
N LYS A 51 8.09 -14.01 7.13
CA LYS A 51 6.62 -14.14 6.99
C LYS A 51 6.06 -12.97 6.20
N VAL A 52 5.08 -13.26 5.35
CA VAL A 52 4.25 -12.26 4.68
C VAL A 52 2.80 -12.55 5.02
N GLN A 53 2.19 -11.64 5.76
CA GLN A 53 0.79 -11.70 6.18
C GLN A 53 -0.07 -10.84 5.27
N PHE A 54 -1.25 -11.34 4.94
CA PHE A 54 -2.31 -10.61 4.24
C PHE A 54 -3.43 -10.30 5.23
N GLY A 55 -3.87 -9.05 5.24
CA GLY A 55 -4.86 -8.59 6.19
C GLY A 55 -5.85 -7.59 5.61
N SER A 56 -6.99 -7.45 6.25
CA SER A 56 -8.04 -6.51 5.86
C SER A 56 -8.44 -5.58 7.00
N LEU A 57 -8.91 -4.37 6.62
CA LEU A 57 -9.49 -3.39 7.53
C LEU A 57 -10.87 -2.97 7.02
N PHE A 58 -11.87 -3.81 7.22
CA PHE A 58 -13.24 -3.50 6.82
C PHE A 58 -13.81 -2.32 7.63
N ARG A 59 -13.57 -2.31 8.93
CA ARG A 59 -13.94 -1.22 9.85
C ARG A 59 -12.69 -0.54 10.39
N THR A 60 -12.79 0.74 10.75
CA THR A 60 -11.67 1.49 11.31
C THR A 60 -11.10 0.86 12.58
N GLN A 61 -11.95 0.21 13.41
CA GLN A 61 -11.49 -0.51 14.60
C GLN A 61 -10.63 -1.73 14.29
N ASP A 62 -10.72 -2.30 13.09
CA ASP A 62 -9.92 -3.47 12.70
C ASP A 62 -8.41 -3.19 12.75
N LYS A 63 -7.99 -1.92 12.70
CA LYS A 63 -6.59 -1.53 12.89
C LYS A 63 -6.02 -2.02 14.21
N PHE A 64 -6.84 -2.18 15.26
CA PHE A 64 -6.41 -2.66 16.57
C PHE A 64 -6.02 -4.15 16.58
N LYS A 65 -6.43 -4.95 15.58
CA LYS A 65 -5.92 -6.33 15.38
C LYS A 65 -4.40 -6.37 15.21
N TYR A 66 -3.80 -5.25 14.80
CA TYR A 66 -2.36 -5.09 14.59
C TYR A 66 -1.65 -4.45 15.78
N GLN A 67 -2.35 -4.22 16.88
CA GLN A 67 -1.77 -3.68 18.11
C GLN A 67 -0.70 -4.63 18.67
N GLY A 68 0.44 -4.09 19.08
CA GLY A 68 1.56 -4.89 19.57
C GLY A 68 2.41 -5.57 18.49
N LEU A 69 1.93 -5.65 17.26
CA LEU A 69 2.67 -6.25 16.14
C LEU A 69 3.65 -5.25 15.53
N GLN A 70 4.64 -5.78 14.80
CA GLN A 70 5.62 -4.99 14.06
C GLN A 70 5.91 -5.62 12.70
N TYR A 71 6.14 -4.75 11.71
CA TYR A 71 6.38 -5.16 10.33
C TYR A 71 7.52 -4.34 9.72
N ASP A 72 8.44 -4.99 9.03
CA ASP A 72 9.50 -4.35 8.24
C ASP A 72 8.93 -3.70 6.97
N PHE A 73 7.91 -4.34 6.40
CA PHE A 73 7.20 -3.86 5.22
C PHE A 73 5.70 -3.79 5.48
N ILE A 74 5.08 -2.70 5.06
CA ILE A 74 3.63 -2.60 4.98
C ILE A 74 3.26 -2.16 3.57
N GLY A 75 2.48 -2.99 2.89
CA GLY A 75 1.88 -2.72 1.58
C GLY A 75 0.40 -2.39 1.74
N PHE A 76 -0.03 -1.24 1.23
CA PHE A 76 -1.45 -0.91 1.08
C PHE A 76 -1.81 -1.07 -0.39
N ASP A 77 -2.72 -1.95 -0.68
CA ASP A 77 -3.30 -2.03 -2.01
C ASP A 77 -4.63 -1.27 -2.03
N GLU A 78 -4.81 -0.40 -3.02
CA GLU A 78 -5.88 0.60 -3.09
C GLU A 78 -5.90 1.55 -1.87
N LEU A 79 -4.81 2.29 -1.67
CA LEU A 79 -4.62 3.19 -0.51
C LEU A 79 -5.77 4.21 -0.34
N THR A 80 -6.40 4.63 -1.44
CA THR A 80 -7.52 5.57 -1.42
C THR A 80 -8.80 5.02 -0.79
N GLN A 81 -8.87 3.72 -0.54
CA GLN A 81 -9.96 3.10 0.22
C GLN A 81 -9.76 3.20 1.74
N PHE A 82 -8.57 3.61 2.21
CA PHE A 82 -8.26 3.73 3.63
C PHE A 82 -8.37 5.18 4.09
N THR A 83 -8.85 5.36 5.33
CA THR A 83 -8.79 6.66 5.99
C THR A 83 -7.35 7.01 6.38
N PHE A 84 -7.06 8.30 6.57
CA PHE A 84 -5.74 8.74 7.07
C PHE A 84 -5.44 8.15 8.46
N GLU A 85 -6.46 7.98 9.29
CA GLU A 85 -6.32 7.39 10.62
C GLU A 85 -5.85 5.93 10.54
N GLU A 86 -6.45 5.11 9.67
CA GLU A 86 -6.06 3.72 9.44
C GLU A 86 -4.61 3.63 8.93
N TYR A 87 -4.29 4.43 7.92
CA TYR A 87 -2.93 4.51 7.37
C TYR A 87 -1.90 4.92 8.42
N SER A 88 -2.15 6.01 9.14
CA SER A 88 -1.25 6.56 10.16
C SER A 88 -1.03 5.57 11.31
N TYR A 89 -2.09 4.93 11.79
CA TYR A 89 -2.00 3.91 12.83
C TYR A 89 -1.11 2.74 12.39
N LEU A 90 -1.36 2.17 11.21
CA LEU A 90 -0.58 1.04 10.72
C LEU A 90 0.85 1.42 10.39
N LYS A 91 1.08 2.61 9.87
CA LYS A 91 2.43 3.15 9.68
C LYS A 91 3.23 3.17 10.98
N SER A 92 2.59 3.39 12.14
CA SER A 92 3.26 3.29 13.45
C SER A 92 3.70 1.87 13.82
N ARG A 93 3.18 0.83 13.12
CA ARG A 93 3.60 -0.58 13.28
C ARG A 93 4.78 -0.94 12.37
N ASN A 94 5.17 -0.03 11.47
CA ASN A 94 6.30 -0.23 10.57
C ASN A 94 7.60 0.01 11.35
N ARG A 95 8.16 -1.06 11.89
CA ARG A 95 9.34 -1.10 12.76
C ARG A 95 10.21 -2.29 12.41
N ALA A 96 11.54 -2.14 12.49
CA ALA A 96 12.49 -3.21 12.22
C ALA A 96 12.25 -4.42 13.14
N SER A 97 12.14 -5.62 12.55
CA SER A 97 12.01 -6.87 13.29
C SER A 97 13.36 -7.39 13.80
N GLY A 98 14.47 -6.89 13.24
CA GLY A 98 15.80 -7.28 13.62
C GLY A 98 16.90 -6.52 12.88
N PRO A 99 18.16 -6.79 13.20
CA PRO A 99 19.29 -6.18 12.50
C PRO A 99 19.27 -6.48 11.00
N GLY A 100 19.63 -5.52 10.17
CA GLY A 100 19.73 -5.67 8.71
C GLY A 100 18.40 -5.60 7.96
N THR A 101 17.25 -5.41 8.65
CA THR A 101 15.98 -5.18 7.99
C THR A 101 15.81 -3.71 7.62
N ARG A 102 15.31 -3.46 6.41
CA ARG A 102 14.90 -2.13 5.96
C ARG A 102 13.42 -1.95 6.20
N VAL A 103 13.06 -0.83 6.83
CA VAL A 103 11.68 -0.48 7.17
C VAL A 103 11.12 0.46 6.11
N TYR A 104 10.00 0.08 5.47
CA TYR A 104 9.37 0.91 4.45
C TYR A 104 7.90 0.58 4.23
N VAL A 105 7.17 1.53 3.64
CA VAL A 105 5.78 1.38 3.21
C VAL A 105 5.71 1.54 1.70
N ARG A 106 4.85 0.76 1.05
CA ARG A 106 4.46 0.92 -0.35
C ARG A 106 2.95 0.96 -0.43
N ALA A 107 2.46 1.67 -1.42
CA ALA A 107 1.02 1.69 -1.67
C ALA A 107 0.76 1.78 -3.17
N THR A 108 -0.32 1.14 -3.60
CA THR A 108 -0.96 1.34 -4.90
C THR A 108 -2.30 2.02 -4.67
N GLY A 109 -2.89 2.58 -5.69
CA GLY A 109 -4.24 3.14 -5.61
C GLY A 109 -4.60 3.99 -6.82
N ASN A 110 -5.88 4.04 -7.06
CA ASN A 110 -6.47 4.91 -8.07
C ASN A 110 -7.11 6.14 -7.40
N PRO A 111 -7.28 7.26 -8.12
CA PRO A 111 -8.07 8.37 -7.62
C PRO A 111 -9.50 7.95 -7.26
N GLY A 112 -10.09 8.58 -6.25
CA GLY A 112 -11.41 8.25 -5.72
C GLY A 112 -11.38 7.59 -4.34
N GLY A 113 -12.57 7.32 -3.75
CA GLY A 113 -12.71 6.72 -2.43
C GLY A 113 -12.46 7.69 -1.26
N VAL A 114 -12.72 7.18 -0.05
CA VAL A 114 -12.70 7.99 1.19
C VAL A 114 -11.33 8.63 1.47
N GLY A 115 -10.26 8.03 0.98
CA GLY A 115 -8.88 8.48 1.16
C GLY A 115 -8.38 9.42 0.08
N HIS A 116 -9.15 9.68 -0.98
CA HIS A 116 -8.70 10.48 -2.11
C HIS A 116 -8.01 11.79 -1.70
N GLY A 117 -8.68 12.60 -0.90
CA GLY A 117 -8.19 13.92 -0.52
C GLY A 117 -6.88 13.89 0.25
N TRP A 118 -6.76 13.01 1.25
CA TRP A 118 -5.54 12.93 2.02
C TRP A 118 -4.38 12.30 1.23
N VAL A 119 -4.64 11.31 0.37
CA VAL A 119 -3.61 10.71 -0.51
C VAL A 119 -3.11 11.74 -1.50
N LYS A 120 -4.02 12.50 -2.15
CA LYS A 120 -3.67 13.60 -3.04
C LYS A 120 -2.75 14.60 -2.34
N LYS A 121 -3.15 15.08 -1.16
CA LYS A 121 -2.38 16.04 -0.37
C LYS A 121 -1.02 15.51 0.07
N GLU A 122 -0.96 14.27 0.56
CA GLU A 122 0.27 13.71 1.13
C GLU A 122 1.28 13.26 0.08
N PHE A 123 0.83 12.84 -1.10
CA PHE A 123 1.72 12.23 -2.09
C PHE A 123 1.71 12.94 -3.43
N VAL A 124 0.54 13.22 -4.00
CA VAL A 124 0.42 13.69 -5.38
C VAL A 124 0.86 15.14 -5.51
N THR A 125 0.31 16.02 -4.66
CA THR A 125 0.60 17.47 -4.70
C THR A 125 1.77 17.88 -3.79
N ALA A 126 2.34 16.95 -3.05
CA ALA A 126 3.42 17.22 -2.12
C ALA A 126 4.76 17.55 -2.81
N GLY A 127 4.94 17.16 -4.07
CA GLY A 127 6.15 17.42 -4.84
C GLY A 127 6.03 16.95 -6.28
N LYS A 128 7.12 17.06 -7.02
CA LYS A 128 7.14 16.62 -8.43
C LYS A 128 7.01 15.10 -8.52
N PRO A 129 6.25 14.57 -9.49
CA PRO A 129 6.23 13.15 -9.80
C PRO A 129 7.65 12.59 -9.99
N PHE A 130 7.85 11.31 -9.61
CA PHE A 130 9.12 10.60 -9.67
C PHE A 130 10.27 11.19 -8.83
N SER A 131 10.00 12.26 -8.04
CA SER A 131 11.01 12.84 -7.14
C SER A 131 10.84 12.32 -5.72
N THR A 132 11.95 12.27 -4.97
CA THR A 132 11.93 11.96 -3.55
C THR A 132 11.78 13.24 -2.74
N ILE A 133 10.73 13.31 -1.95
CA ILE A 133 10.44 14.42 -1.05
C ILE A 133 10.96 14.04 0.34
N TRP A 134 11.78 14.89 0.93
CA TRP A 134 12.33 14.70 2.26
C TRP A 134 11.67 15.65 3.26
N LYS A 135 11.22 15.08 4.38
CA LYS A 135 10.68 15.85 5.50
C LYS A 135 11.55 15.64 6.74
N LYS A 136 12.03 16.73 7.31
CA LYS A 136 12.73 16.73 8.59
C LYS A 136 11.70 16.78 9.72
N LEU A 137 11.84 15.88 10.70
CA LEU A 137 11.02 15.83 11.90
C LEU A 137 11.94 16.00 13.11
N ALA A 138 11.65 16.97 13.96
CA ALA A 138 12.35 17.15 15.22
C ALA A 138 11.52 16.51 16.35
N VAL A 139 12.15 15.64 17.12
CA VAL A 139 11.52 14.97 18.27
C VAL A 139 12.29 15.35 19.53
N LYS A 140 11.56 15.88 20.52
CA LYS A 140 12.12 16.19 21.82
C LYS A 140 12.43 14.89 22.55
N GLN A 141 13.69 14.75 23.00
CA GLN A 141 14.16 13.61 23.74
C GLN A 141 13.84 13.77 25.25
N PRO A 142 13.89 12.70 26.06
CA PRO A 142 13.65 12.77 27.49
C PRO A 142 14.60 13.75 28.24
N ASP A 143 15.81 13.95 27.74
CA ASP A 143 16.80 14.89 28.27
C ASP A 143 16.57 16.35 27.86
N GLY A 144 15.47 16.61 27.12
CA GLY A 144 15.11 17.94 26.63
C GLY A 144 15.73 18.34 25.29
N THR A 145 16.70 17.58 24.77
CA THR A 145 17.33 17.85 23.46
C THR A 145 16.38 17.57 22.30
N LEU A 146 16.62 18.22 21.14
CA LEU A 146 15.89 17.97 19.92
C LEU A 146 16.71 17.09 18.98
N LYS A 147 16.21 15.90 18.68
CA LYS A 147 16.80 15.00 17.68
C LYS A 147 16.02 15.06 16.37
N SER A 148 16.74 15.27 15.28
CA SER A 148 16.13 15.36 13.95
C SER A 148 16.17 14.02 13.25
N TYR A 149 15.05 13.68 12.62
CA TYR A 149 14.88 12.49 11.79
C TYR A 149 14.42 12.87 10.41
N TRP A 150 14.85 12.14 9.40
CA TRP A 150 14.45 12.34 8.02
C TRP A 150 13.50 11.24 7.58
N GLN A 151 12.42 11.63 6.97
CA GLN A 151 11.47 10.73 6.32
C GLN A 151 11.37 11.10 4.85
N SER A 152 11.43 10.08 3.98
CA SER A 152 11.23 10.27 2.55
C SER A 152 9.90 9.70 2.09
N LYS A 153 9.34 10.31 1.05
CA LYS A 153 8.19 9.81 0.30
C LYS A 153 8.34 10.16 -1.17
N ALA A 154 7.71 9.38 -2.04
CA ALA A 154 7.67 9.64 -3.46
C ALA A 154 6.31 9.24 -4.02
N PHE A 155 5.89 9.92 -5.08
CA PHE A 155 4.74 9.55 -5.89
C PHE A 155 5.21 9.16 -7.28
N VAL A 156 4.75 8.00 -7.74
CA VAL A 156 5.02 7.46 -9.09
C VAL A 156 3.68 7.36 -9.80
N PRO A 157 3.32 8.33 -10.66
CA PRO A 157 2.10 8.25 -11.44
C PRO A 157 2.18 7.12 -12.46
N SER A 158 1.04 6.54 -12.75
CA SER A 158 0.85 5.56 -13.82
C SER A 158 -0.53 5.74 -14.43
N SER A 159 -0.65 5.44 -15.70
CA SER A 159 -1.91 5.39 -16.45
C SER A 159 -2.16 3.99 -17.00
N VAL A 160 -3.36 3.73 -17.49
CA VAL A 160 -3.65 2.45 -18.15
C VAL A 160 -2.73 2.21 -19.37
N PHE A 161 -2.28 3.27 -20.02
CA PHE A 161 -1.41 3.19 -21.21
C PHE A 161 0.01 2.70 -20.88
N ASP A 162 0.43 2.74 -19.62
CA ASP A 162 1.70 2.19 -19.17
C ASP A 162 1.67 0.67 -19.05
N ASN A 163 0.46 0.07 -18.96
CA ASN A 163 0.26 -1.38 -18.87
C ASN A 163 0.07 -2.03 -20.25
N LYS A 164 1.13 -2.03 -21.06
CA LYS A 164 1.11 -2.57 -22.42
C LYS A 164 0.59 -4.01 -22.48
N LYS A 165 1.01 -4.86 -21.54
CA LYS A 165 0.59 -6.26 -21.49
C LYS A 165 -0.92 -6.42 -21.28
N LEU A 166 -1.53 -5.55 -20.45
CA LEU A 166 -2.98 -5.54 -20.27
C LEU A 166 -3.69 -5.19 -21.59
N LEU A 167 -3.20 -4.16 -22.26
CA LEU A 167 -3.79 -3.68 -23.51
C LEU A 167 -3.60 -4.67 -24.68
N GLU A 168 -2.51 -5.39 -24.70
CA GLU A 168 -2.28 -6.49 -25.66
C GLU A 168 -3.22 -7.67 -25.42
N ASN A 169 -3.44 -8.05 -24.15
CA ASN A 169 -4.31 -9.16 -23.77
C ASN A 169 -5.80 -8.82 -23.89
N ASP A 170 -6.17 -7.56 -23.74
CA ASP A 170 -7.55 -7.09 -23.74
C ASP A 170 -7.68 -5.70 -24.41
N PRO A 171 -7.67 -5.65 -25.74
CA PRO A 171 -7.80 -4.39 -26.50
C PRO A 171 -9.10 -3.62 -26.22
N MET A 172 -10.16 -4.32 -25.80
CA MET A 172 -11.47 -3.73 -25.50
C MET A 172 -11.54 -3.09 -24.10
N TYR A 173 -10.50 -3.25 -23.29
CA TYR A 173 -10.45 -2.67 -21.94
C TYR A 173 -10.56 -1.14 -21.95
N LEU A 174 -9.86 -0.49 -22.89
CA LEU A 174 -9.94 0.98 -23.04
C LEU A 174 -11.36 1.46 -23.34
N LYS A 175 -12.10 0.73 -24.20
CA LYS A 175 -13.48 1.08 -24.52
C LYS A 175 -14.36 1.00 -23.26
N ARG A 176 -14.22 -0.07 -22.47
CA ARG A 176 -14.99 -0.23 -21.22
C ARG A 176 -14.69 0.88 -20.21
N LEU A 177 -13.46 1.37 -20.16
CA LEU A 177 -13.11 2.53 -19.33
C LEU A 177 -13.66 3.85 -19.91
N ALA A 178 -13.64 4.01 -21.22
CA ALA A 178 -14.17 5.20 -21.89
C ALA A 178 -15.69 5.38 -21.72
N ASP A 179 -16.43 4.28 -21.58
CA ASP A 179 -17.88 4.27 -21.36
C ASP A 179 -18.29 4.66 -19.93
N ARG A 180 -17.32 4.87 -19.02
CA ARG A 180 -17.59 5.29 -17.63
C ARG A 180 -17.96 6.78 -17.53
N PRO A 181 -18.63 7.21 -16.43
CA PRO A 181 -18.83 8.61 -16.12
C PRO A 181 -17.49 9.38 -16.18
N GLU A 182 -17.56 10.64 -16.58
CA GLU A 182 -16.37 11.45 -16.88
C GLU A 182 -15.32 11.45 -15.77
N ALA A 183 -15.72 11.64 -14.51
CA ALA A 183 -14.81 11.64 -13.38
C ALA A 183 -14.06 10.31 -13.23
N GLU A 184 -14.79 9.17 -13.30
CA GLU A 184 -14.19 7.84 -13.23
C GLU A 184 -13.32 7.56 -14.44
N ARG A 185 -13.78 7.93 -15.65
CA ARG A 185 -13.01 7.78 -16.87
C ARG A 185 -11.67 8.50 -16.78
N ASN A 186 -11.68 9.77 -16.37
CA ASN A 186 -10.47 10.56 -16.25
C ASN A 186 -9.51 10.00 -15.18
N ALA A 187 -10.05 9.50 -14.08
CA ALA A 187 -9.27 8.85 -13.04
C ALA A 187 -8.62 7.55 -13.52
N LEU A 188 -9.38 6.68 -14.20
CA LEU A 188 -8.92 5.34 -14.58
C LEU A 188 -8.08 5.31 -15.87
N LEU A 189 -8.41 6.15 -16.87
CA LEU A 189 -7.62 6.24 -18.10
C LEU A 189 -6.35 7.05 -17.93
N TYR A 190 -6.45 8.21 -17.29
CA TYR A 190 -5.38 9.20 -17.25
C TYR A 190 -4.72 9.37 -15.89
N GLY A 191 -5.24 8.67 -14.86
CA GLY A 191 -4.75 8.81 -13.49
C GLY A 191 -5.01 10.22 -12.91
N SER A 192 -6.09 10.89 -13.34
CA SER A 192 -6.40 12.25 -12.92
C SER A 192 -6.86 12.28 -11.46
N TRP A 193 -6.16 13.06 -10.65
CA TRP A 193 -6.50 13.30 -9.24
C TRP A 193 -7.40 14.52 -9.02
N ASP A 194 -7.77 15.23 -10.07
CA ASP A 194 -8.62 16.44 -9.99
C ASP A 194 -10.10 16.12 -10.28
N SER A 195 -10.37 14.94 -10.84
CA SER A 195 -11.71 14.54 -11.30
C SER A 195 -12.73 14.31 -10.18
N PHE A 196 -12.29 14.13 -8.93
CA PHE A 196 -13.15 13.91 -7.76
C PHE A 196 -13.12 15.06 -6.75
N GLU A 197 -12.63 16.24 -7.14
CA GLU A 197 -12.66 17.41 -6.26
C GLU A 197 -14.11 17.82 -5.95
N GLY A 198 -14.40 17.97 -4.66
CA GLY A 198 -15.75 18.35 -4.19
C GLY A 198 -16.74 17.20 -4.05
N GLN A 199 -16.38 15.96 -4.39
CA GLN A 199 -17.22 14.80 -4.11
C GLN A 199 -17.00 14.30 -2.67
N VAL A 200 -18.09 14.14 -1.93
CA VAL A 200 -18.10 13.49 -0.60
C VAL A 200 -18.38 12.01 -0.80
N PHE A 201 -17.46 11.16 -0.35
CA PHE A 201 -17.59 9.71 -0.41
C PHE A 201 -18.02 9.14 0.94
#